data_73357d8c3ee82a08b2860cc70ab4c051
#
_entry.id   73357d8c3ee82a08b2860cc70ab4c051
#
_cell.length_a   1.000
_cell.length_b   1.000
_cell.length_c   1.000
_cell.angle_alpha   90.00
_cell.angle_beta   90.00
_cell.angle_gamma   90.00
#
_symmetry.space_group_name_H-M   'P 1'
#
loop_
_entity.id
_entity.type
_entity.pdbx_description
1 polymer ?
#
loop_
_entity_poly.entity_id
_entity_poly.type
_entity_poly.pdbx_seq_one_letter_code
_entity_poly.pdbx_strand_id
1 'polypeptide(L)'
;MFFGTHNCLSYSGLKRWWLYPFYFVGRCQKVSIEEQYEKYGSRFFDIRILATKKETMESAHGLLVFKKDVDDALAYLNKKGDCYVRIVLEQNHKKSDQKLRDDIFVKKCKTIESKYKLIKFTGGVRKYDKKLLYDFGNAEPKTAELYSSVTSLFRSKSVFLRIIDDWFPWFYAKLNNKKNIAKLKESDEYDCLMVDFIEIQ
;
A
#
# COMPACT_ATOMS: atom_id res chain seq x y z
N MET A 1 -15.97 11.47 0.32
CA MET A 1 -15.21 10.24 0.69
C MET A 1 -14.87 9.43 -0.54
N PHE A 2 -13.63 8.94 -0.69
CA PHE A 2 -13.13 8.15 -1.82
C PHE A 2 -12.45 6.87 -1.34
N PHE A 3 -12.12 5.96 -2.26
CA PHE A 3 -11.42 4.73 -1.91
C PHE A 3 -9.89 4.88 -2.02
N GLY A 4 -9.20 4.16 -1.12
CA GLY A 4 -7.77 3.91 -1.20
C GLY A 4 -7.48 2.41 -1.29
N THR A 5 -6.34 2.06 -1.87
CA THR A 5 -5.88 0.68 -2.03
C THR A 5 -4.57 0.44 -1.29
N HIS A 6 -4.63 -0.45 -0.30
CA HIS A 6 -3.47 -0.89 0.46
C HIS A 6 -2.58 -1.76 -0.43
N ASN A 7 -1.27 -1.52 -0.40
CA ASN A 7 -0.26 -2.23 -1.18
C ASN A 7 -0.69 -2.47 -2.64
N CYS A 8 -1.03 -1.37 -3.32
CA CYS A 8 -1.76 -1.37 -4.60
C CYS A 8 -1.08 -2.15 -5.74
N LEU A 9 0.23 -2.40 -5.68
CA LEU A 9 0.99 -3.12 -6.71
C LEU A 9 1.09 -4.64 -6.47
N SER A 10 0.50 -5.15 -5.39
CA SER A 10 0.57 -6.57 -5.02
C SER A 10 -0.14 -7.52 -5.98
N TYR A 11 -0.96 -7.02 -6.91
CA TYR A 11 -1.66 -7.82 -7.94
C TYR A 11 -0.72 -8.42 -8.97
N SER A 12 0.46 -7.86 -9.18
CA SER A 12 1.28 -8.08 -10.38
C SER A 12 2.07 -9.42 -10.38
N GLY A 13 1.85 -10.27 -9.39
CA GLY A 13 2.63 -11.50 -9.22
C GLY A 13 4.02 -11.26 -8.65
N LEU A 14 4.76 -12.34 -8.38
CA LEU A 14 6.06 -12.30 -7.72
C LEU A 14 7.22 -12.37 -8.70
N LYS A 15 8.29 -11.61 -8.45
CA LYS A 15 9.58 -11.73 -9.15
C LYS A 15 10.24 -13.08 -8.86
N ARG A 16 10.08 -13.61 -7.63
CA ARG A 16 10.68 -14.86 -7.16
C ARG A 16 9.65 -15.98 -7.20
N TRP A 17 9.74 -16.87 -8.20
CA TRP A 17 8.78 -17.94 -8.44
C TRP A 17 8.61 -18.92 -7.26
N TRP A 18 9.66 -19.21 -6.50
CA TRP A 18 9.62 -20.12 -5.32
C TRP A 18 8.84 -19.55 -4.13
N LEU A 19 8.51 -18.26 -4.12
CA LEU A 19 7.65 -17.63 -3.11
C LEU A 19 6.17 -17.66 -3.46
N TYR A 20 5.78 -18.17 -4.64
CA TYR A 20 4.38 -18.26 -5.04
C TYR A 20 3.47 -19.02 -4.04
N PRO A 21 3.93 -20.11 -3.36
CA PRO A 21 3.13 -20.75 -2.32
C PRO A 21 2.72 -19.81 -1.17
N PHE A 22 3.47 -18.71 -0.97
CA PHE A 22 3.17 -17.71 0.07
C PHE A 22 2.55 -16.42 -0.48
N TYR A 23 2.26 -16.37 -1.78
CA TYR A 23 1.74 -15.16 -2.42
C TYR A 23 0.41 -14.69 -1.82
N PHE A 24 -0.44 -15.62 -1.41
CA PHE A 24 -1.73 -15.31 -0.80
C PHE A 24 -1.64 -14.52 0.51
N VAL A 25 -0.53 -14.65 1.26
CA VAL A 25 -0.30 -13.92 2.53
C VAL A 25 -0.04 -12.43 2.30
N GLY A 26 0.63 -12.07 1.22
CA GLY A 26 1.02 -10.68 0.95
C GLY A 26 0.31 -10.05 -0.24
N ARG A 27 -0.62 -10.75 -0.89
CA ARG A 27 -1.43 -10.19 -1.96
C ARG A 27 -2.60 -9.41 -1.38
N CYS A 28 -2.58 -8.10 -1.54
CA CYS A 28 -3.59 -7.18 -1.03
C CYS A 28 -4.56 -6.70 -2.11
N GLN A 29 -4.19 -6.81 -3.40
CA GLN A 29 -5.03 -6.44 -4.54
C GLN A 29 -5.01 -7.54 -5.60
N LYS A 30 -6.13 -7.70 -6.31
CA LYS A 30 -6.27 -8.66 -7.41
C LYS A 30 -6.29 -7.96 -8.78
N VAL A 31 -6.80 -6.76 -8.82
CA VAL A 31 -6.97 -5.95 -10.03
C VAL A 31 -5.81 -4.99 -10.23
N SER A 32 -5.54 -4.64 -11.48
CA SER A 32 -4.43 -3.75 -11.84
C SER A 32 -4.61 -2.32 -11.29
N ILE A 33 -3.54 -1.55 -11.23
CA ILE A 33 -3.62 -0.16 -10.75
C ILE A 33 -4.53 0.69 -11.65
N GLU A 34 -4.56 0.38 -12.92
CA GLU A 34 -5.44 1.00 -13.92
C GLU A 34 -6.91 0.72 -13.58
N GLU A 35 -7.26 -0.54 -13.29
CA GLU A 35 -8.62 -0.93 -12.88
C GLU A 35 -8.98 -0.34 -11.51
N GLN A 36 -8.03 -0.31 -10.55
CA GLN A 36 -8.24 0.32 -9.24
C GLN A 36 -8.65 1.78 -9.41
N TYR A 37 -7.98 2.52 -10.31
CA TYR A 37 -8.28 3.91 -10.59
C TYR A 37 -9.59 4.09 -11.39
N GLU A 38 -9.71 3.43 -12.57
CA GLU A 38 -10.77 3.69 -13.54
C GLU A 38 -12.11 3.04 -13.15
N LYS A 39 -12.06 1.78 -12.73
CA LYS A 39 -13.27 0.99 -12.48
C LYS A 39 -13.77 1.12 -11.05
N TYR A 40 -12.85 1.16 -10.10
CA TYR A 40 -13.20 1.14 -8.67
C TYR A 40 -13.07 2.50 -8.00
N GLY A 41 -12.64 3.53 -8.72
CA GLY A 41 -12.60 4.91 -8.24
C GLY A 41 -11.59 5.18 -7.13
N SER A 42 -10.54 4.36 -7.02
CA SER A 42 -9.47 4.63 -6.06
C SER A 42 -8.75 5.92 -6.39
N ARG A 43 -8.48 6.74 -5.34
CA ARG A 43 -7.75 8.00 -5.43
C ARG A 43 -6.62 8.10 -4.41
N PHE A 44 -6.42 7.06 -3.61
CA PHE A 44 -5.29 6.94 -2.70
C PHE A 44 -4.62 5.57 -2.85
N PHE A 45 -3.32 5.56 -3.15
CA PHE A 45 -2.56 4.36 -3.50
C PHE A 45 -1.41 4.19 -2.51
N ASP A 46 -1.45 3.12 -1.69
CA ASP A 46 -0.35 2.77 -0.79
C ASP A 46 0.66 1.90 -1.56
N ILE A 47 1.83 2.46 -1.82
CA ILE A 47 2.95 1.79 -2.49
C ILE A 47 4.04 1.47 -1.47
N ARG A 48 4.26 0.19 -1.25
CA ARG A 48 5.32 -0.30 -0.38
C ARG A 48 6.51 -0.75 -1.18
N ILE A 49 7.70 -0.30 -0.80
CA ILE A 49 8.91 -0.50 -1.57
C ILE A 49 10.06 -1.06 -0.75
N LEU A 50 10.94 -1.78 -1.41
CA LEU A 50 12.31 -2.07 -0.96
C LEU A 50 13.27 -1.16 -1.71
N ALA A 51 14.13 -0.47 -0.97
CA ALA A 51 15.30 0.19 -1.51
C ALA A 51 16.43 -0.83 -1.67
N THR A 52 16.83 -1.14 -2.91
CA THR A 52 17.86 -2.14 -3.17
C THR A 52 19.26 -1.49 -3.19
N LYS A 53 20.32 -2.29 -2.99
CA LYS A 53 21.71 -1.82 -3.11
C LYS A 53 22.07 -1.31 -4.53
N LYS A 54 21.28 -1.68 -5.54
CA LYS A 54 21.40 -1.17 -6.92
C LYS A 54 20.70 0.18 -7.12
N GLU A 55 20.31 0.83 -6.03
CA GLU A 55 19.55 2.08 -6.05
C GLU A 55 18.23 2.00 -6.83
N THR A 56 17.57 0.84 -6.82
CA THR A 56 16.24 0.66 -7.41
C THR A 56 15.17 0.60 -6.33
N MET A 57 13.94 0.98 -6.69
CA MET A 57 12.75 0.76 -5.88
C MET A 57 12.00 -0.46 -6.42
N GLU A 58 11.81 -1.46 -5.58
CA GLU A 58 11.01 -2.63 -5.92
C GLU A 58 9.75 -2.65 -5.07
N SER A 59 8.60 -2.81 -5.71
CA SER A 59 7.34 -3.00 -4.99
C SER A 59 7.39 -4.29 -4.17
N ALA A 60 7.01 -4.20 -2.88
CA ALA A 60 7.15 -5.32 -1.97
C ALA A 60 6.11 -5.34 -0.85
N HIS A 61 5.95 -6.53 -0.24
CA HIS A 61 5.24 -6.72 1.03
C HIS A 61 5.98 -7.77 1.86
N GLY A 62 6.68 -7.35 2.90
CA GLY A 62 7.57 -8.21 3.66
C GLY A 62 8.69 -8.80 2.78
N LEU A 63 8.69 -10.13 2.61
CA LEU A 63 9.66 -10.85 1.77
C LEU A 63 9.23 -10.96 0.29
N LEU A 64 7.98 -10.63 -0.01
CA LEU A 64 7.41 -10.75 -1.34
C LEU A 64 7.77 -9.52 -2.17
N VAL A 65 8.43 -9.74 -3.31
CA VAL A 65 8.77 -8.69 -4.27
C VAL A 65 7.92 -8.88 -5.52
N PHE A 66 7.19 -7.84 -5.91
CA PHE A 66 6.23 -7.90 -7.01
C PHE A 66 6.85 -7.51 -8.35
N LYS A 67 6.19 -7.92 -9.45
CA LYS A 67 6.70 -7.71 -10.82
C LYS A 67 6.48 -6.28 -11.33
N LYS A 68 5.37 -5.63 -10.93
CA LYS A 68 5.04 -4.28 -11.42
C LYS A 68 6.12 -3.29 -11.01
N ASP A 69 6.63 -2.59 -12.00
CA ASP A 69 7.57 -1.50 -11.77
C ASP A 69 6.88 -0.31 -11.10
N VAL A 70 7.56 0.27 -10.12
CA VAL A 70 7.03 1.41 -9.35
C VAL A 70 6.97 2.66 -10.21
N ASP A 71 7.97 2.88 -11.07
CA ASP A 71 8.06 4.06 -11.93
C ASP A 71 6.96 4.06 -12.99
N ASP A 72 6.65 2.88 -13.60
CA ASP A 72 5.53 2.71 -14.52
C ASP A 72 4.18 3.03 -13.87
N ALA A 73 3.98 2.56 -12.63
CA ALA A 73 2.76 2.83 -11.89
C ALA A 73 2.61 4.33 -11.57
N LEU A 74 3.69 4.97 -11.13
CA LEU A 74 3.71 6.41 -10.86
C LEU A 74 3.51 7.24 -12.14
N ALA A 75 4.10 6.83 -13.26
CA ALA A 75 3.90 7.48 -14.55
C ALA A 75 2.43 7.46 -14.99
N TYR A 76 1.76 6.29 -14.81
CA TYR A 76 0.33 6.17 -15.09
C TYR A 76 -0.50 7.11 -14.19
N LEU A 77 -0.29 7.06 -12.86
CA LEU A 77 -1.02 7.90 -11.92
C LEU A 77 -0.77 9.40 -12.15
N ASN A 78 0.47 9.78 -12.48
CA ASN A 78 0.79 11.17 -12.78
C ASN A 78 0.08 11.68 -14.05
N LYS A 79 -0.10 10.81 -15.06
CA LYS A 79 -0.88 11.17 -16.27
C LYS A 79 -2.35 11.44 -15.94
N LYS A 80 -2.90 10.76 -14.93
CA LYS A 80 -4.27 10.97 -14.47
C LYS A 80 -4.40 12.21 -13.59
N GLY A 81 -3.39 12.50 -12.76
CA GLY A 81 -3.49 13.52 -11.71
C GLY A 81 -4.52 13.14 -10.65
N ASP A 82 -4.94 14.09 -9.84
CA ASP A 82 -6.02 13.95 -8.85
C ASP A 82 -5.98 12.64 -8.02
N CYS A 83 -4.80 12.32 -7.51
CA CYS A 83 -4.63 11.19 -6.60
C CYS A 83 -3.55 11.45 -5.56
N TYR A 84 -3.67 10.71 -4.46
CA TYR A 84 -2.66 10.61 -3.42
C TYR A 84 -1.87 9.31 -3.58
N VAL A 85 -0.57 9.37 -3.32
CA VAL A 85 0.29 8.19 -3.28
C VAL A 85 1.10 8.21 -1.98
N ARG A 86 0.86 7.23 -1.13
CA ARG A 86 1.64 6.99 0.09
C ARG A 86 2.82 6.09 -0.23
N ILE A 87 4.02 6.56 0.00
CA ILE A 87 5.25 5.78 -0.17
C ILE A 87 5.75 5.30 1.19
N VAL A 88 5.91 3.98 1.33
CA VAL A 88 6.36 3.34 2.57
C VAL A 88 7.57 2.45 2.30
N LEU A 89 8.64 2.63 3.07
CA LEU A 89 9.80 1.75 3.02
C LEU A 89 9.52 0.45 3.77
N GLU A 90 9.47 -0.67 3.05
CA GLU A 90 9.47 -2.00 3.63
C GLU A 90 10.88 -2.31 4.17
N GLN A 91 10.97 -2.63 5.45
CA GLN A 91 12.25 -2.93 6.09
C GLN A 91 12.75 -4.33 5.66
N ASN A 92 13.99 -4.42 5.22
CA ASN A 92 14.64 -5.73 5.06
C ASN A 92 15.28 -6.13 6.40
N HIS A 93 15.30 -7.43 6.70
CA HIS A 93 15.71 -8.02 7.99
C HIS A 93 17.19 -7.81 8.39
N LYS A 94 18.04 -7.25 7.54
CA LYS A 94 19.45 -6.97 7.87
C LYS A 94 19.60 -5.57 8.46
N LYS A 95 19.68 -5.49 9.80
CA LYS A 95 19.93 -4.21 10.53
C LYS A 95 21.21 -3.48 10.06
N SER A 96 22.23 -4.21 9.61
CA SER A 96 23.51 -3.62 9.15
C SER A 96 23.39 -2.69 7.94
N ASP A 97 22.38 -2.88 7.10
CA ASP A 97 22.20 -2.10 5.88
C ASP A 97 21.14 -0.99 6.04
N GLN A 98 20.60 -0.77 7.23
CA GLN A 98 19.46 0.10 7.44
C GLN A 98 19.73 1.54 7.00
N LYS A 99 20.87 2.12 7.41
CA LYS A 99 21.23 3.50 7.05
C LYS A 99 21.33 3.66 5.53
N LEU A 100 22.03 2.75 4.86
CA LEU A 100 22.18 2.78 3.41
C LEU A 100 20.81 2.73 2.69
N ARG A 101 19.87 1.93 3.19
CA ARG A 101 18.52 1.82 2.61
C ARG A 101 17.70 3.06 2.85
N ASP A 102 17.80 3.66 4.03
CA ASP A 102 17.16 4.92 4.35
C ASP A 102 17.67 6.04 3.41
N ASP A 103 18.98 6.12 3.21
CA ASP A 103 19.60 7.14 2.34
C ASP A 103 19.15 6.95 0.86
N ILE A 104 19.13 5.70 0.38
CA ILE A 104 18.63 5.37 -0.97
C ILE A 104 17.14 5.74 -1.08
N PHE A 105 16.33 5.40 -0.07
CA PHE A 105 14.91 5.72 -0.03
C PHE A 105 14.68 7.23 -0.13
N VAL A 106 15.36 8.02 0.69
CA VAL A 106 15.28 9.49 0.68
C VAL A 106 15.66 10.06 -0.69
N LYS A 107 16.78 9.59 -1.28
CA LYS A 107 17.20 9.99 -2.63
C LYS A 107 16.11 9.71 -3.67
N LYS A 108 15.46 8.54 -3.58
CA LYS A 108 14.38 8.15 -4.49
C LYS A 108 13.10 8.96 -4.26
N CYS A 109 12.72 9.25 -3.02
CA CYS A 109 11.59 10.13 -2.72
C CYS A 109 11.75 11.49 -3.37
N LYS A 110 12.95 12.12 -3.26
CA LYS A 110 13.27 13.38 -3.94
C LYS A 110 13.12 13.27 -5.46
N THR A 111 13.61 12.17 -6.04
CA THR A 111 13.53 11.95 -7.49
C THR A 111 12.09 11.83 -7.98
N ILE A 112 11.24 11.00 -7.33
CA ILE A 112 9.84 10.80 -7.74
C ILE A 112 9.01 12.07 -7.55
N GLU A 113 9.22 12.80 -6.45
CA GLU A 113 8.54 14.07 -6.19
C GLU A 113 8.90 15.12 -7.26
N SER A 114 10.16 15.19 -7.67
CA SER A 114 10.58 16.10 -8.76
C SER A 114 10.04 15.70 -10.13
N LYS A 115 9.88 14.38 -10.38
CA LYS A 115 9.46 13.82 -11.66
C LYS A 115 7.94 13.83 -11.86
N TYR A 116 7.16 13.52 -10.80
CA TYR A 116 5.72 13.30 -10.87
C TYR A 116 4.94 14.40 -10.15
N LYS A 117 4.78 15.56 -10.81
CA LYS A 117 4.25 16.80 -10.20
C LYS A 117 2.74 16.82 -9.98
N LEU A 118 1.98 15.94 -10.65
CA LEU A 118 0.52 15.90 -10.54
C LEU A 118 0.02 14.96 -9.45
N ILE A 119 0.94 14.20 -8.81
CA ILE A 119 0.63 13.31 -7.69
C ILE A 119 0.85 14.06 -6.37
N LYS A 120 -0.09 13.92 -5.44
CA LYS A 120 0.07 14.34 -4.05
C LYS A 120 0.74 13.22 -3.26
N PHE A 121 2.06 13.27 -3.15
CA PHE A 121 2.81 12.27 -2.38
C PHE A 121 2.66 12.48 -0.89
N THR A 122 2.50 11.37 -0.15
CA THR A 122 2.44 11.30 1.32
C THR A 122 3.32 10.15 1.84
N GLY A 123 3.37 9.97 3.16
CA GLY A 123 4.14 8.88 3.77
C GLY A 123 5.60 9.25 3.95
N GLY A 124 6.51 8.68 3.17
CA GLY A 124 7.95 8.86 3.37
C GLY A 124 8.47 8.19 4.64
N VAL A 125 7.74 7.20 5.17
CA VAL A 125 8.02 6.55 6.45
C VAL A 125 8.57 5.15 6.29
N ARG A 126 9.30 4.70 7.31
CA ARG A 126 9.70 3.30 7.46
C ARG A 126 8.59 2.51 8.18
N LYS A 127 8.19 1.37 7.62
CA LYS A 127 7.02 0.59 8.07
C LYS A 127 7.05 0.21 9.55
N TYR A 128 8.17 -0.35 10.03
CA TYR A 128 8.19 -1.01 11.33
C TYR A 128 8.21 -0.06 12.53
N ASP A 129 8.95 1.01 12.45
CA ASP A 129 9.09 1.98 13.54
C ASP A 129 8.38 3.31 13.27
N LYS A 130 7.70 3.38 12.12
CA LYS A 130 6.96 4.58 11.66
C LYS A 130 7.84 5.84 11.58
N LYS A 131 9.18 5.66 11.52
CA LYS A 131 10.11 6.77 11.43
C LYS A 131 9.92 7.51 10.12
N LEU A 132 9.65 8.80 10.19
CA LEU A 132 9.66 9.70 9.04
C LEU A 132 11.09 9.81 8.52
N LEU A 133 11.30 9.46 7.25
CA LEU A 133 12.58 9.54 6.54
C LEU A 133 12.59 10.69 5.55
N TYR A 134 11.44 10.96 4.93
CA TYR A 134 11.27 12.03 3.96
C TYR A 134 9.88 12.65 4.08
N ASP A 135 9.82 13.97 4.23
CA ASP A 135 8.56 14.71 4.26
C ASP A 135 8.25 15.26 2.86
N PHE A 136 7.13 14.83 2.30
CA PHE A 136 6.63 15.31 1.00
C PHE A 136 5.87 16.64 1.11
N GLY A 137 5.62 17.15 2.32
CA GLY A 137 4.91 18.40 2.54
C GLY A 137 3.40 18.38 2.26
N ASN A 138 2.83 17.23 1.92
CA ASN A 138 1.38 17.10 1.71
C ASN A 138 0.71 16.44 2.92
N ALA A 139 -0.43 17.00 3.34
CA ALA A 139 -1.25 16.35 4.33
C ALA A 139 -1.87 15.05 3.77
N GLU A 140 -1.78 13.97 4.53
CA GLU A 140 -2.45 12.72 4.20
C GLU A 140 -3.96 12.87 4.47
N PRO A 141 -4.84 12.39 3.56
CA PRO A 141 -6.28 12.41 3.81
C PRO A 141 -6.60 11.57 5.06
N LYS A 142 -7.56 12.03 5.84
CA LYS A 142 -8.01 11.29 7.02
C LYS A 142 -8.56 9.93 6.61
N THR A 143 -7.79 8.88 6.86
CA THR A 143 -7.98 7.56 6.27
C THR A 143 -8.47 6.55 7.29
N ALA A 144 -9.58 5.87 7.01
CA ALA A 144 -9.99 4.66 7.69
C ALA A 144 -9.29 3.45 7.07
N GLU A 145 -8.38 2.82 7.81
CA GLU A 145 -7.68 1.61 7.37
C GLU A 145 -8.53 0.37 7.67
N LEU A 146 -9.11 -0.24 6.62
CA LEU A 146 -10.02 -1.38 6.71
C LEU A 146 -9.37 -2.71 6.32
N TYR A 147 -8.06 -2.71 6.13
CA TYR A 147 -7.29 -3.88 5.77
C TYR A 147 -6.65 -4.52 7.00
N SER A 148 -6.67 -5.81 7.07
CA SER A 148 -6.20 -6.71 8.13
C SER A 148 -6.75 -6.43 9.54
N SER A 149 -6.77 -7.46 10.37
CA SER A 149 -7.24 -7.35 11.77
C SER A 149 -6.32 -6.55 12.68
N VAL A 150 -5.07 -6.34 12.29
CA VAL A 150 -4.06 -5.61 13.11
C VAL A 150 -4.27 -4.11 13.05
N THR A 151 -4.62 -3.60 11.87
CA THR A 151 -4.76 -2.16 11.60
C THR A 151 -6.20 -1.70 11.50
N SER A 152 -7.15 -2.63 11.28
CA SER A 152 -8.55 -2.31 11.10
C SER A 152 -9.20 -1.73 12.34
N LEU A 153 -10.04 -0.70 12.13
CA LEU A 153 -10.95 -0.16 13.15
C LEU A 153 -11.92 -1.23 13.72
N PHE A 154 -12.17 -2.29 12.97
CA PHE A 154 -13.12 -3.36 13.29
C PHE A 154 -12.41 -4.68 13.64
N ARG A 155 -11.34 -4.57 14.42
CA ARG A 155 -10.55 -5.72 14.84
C ARG A 155 -11.42 -6.79 15.51
N SER A 156 -11.30 -8.03 15.04
CA SER A 156 -12.01 -9.17 15.64
C SER A 156 -11.58 -9.40 17.10
N LYS A 157 -12.54 -9.67 17.99
CA LYS A 157 -12.28 -10.06 19.38
C LYS A 157 -11.72 -11.50 19.49
N SER A 158 -11.99 -12.35 18.50
CA SER A 158 -11.52 -13.74 18.44
C SER A 158 -10.06 -13.82 18.03
N VAL A 159 -9.22 -14.47 18.84
CA VAL A 159 -7.79 -14.71 18.52
C VAL A 159 -7.65 -15.55 17.24
N PHE A 160 -8.49 -16.55 17.06
CA PHE A 160 -8.49 -17.43 15.90
C PHE A 160 -8.80 -16.66 14.61
N LEU A 161 -9.84 -15.81 14.62
CA LEU A 161 -10.18 -14.97 13.48
C LEU A 161 -9.07 -13.97 13.18
N ARG A 162 -8.39 -13.41 14.17
CA ARG A 162 -7.25 -12.51 13.96
C ARG A 162 -6.09 -13.20 13.27
N ILE A 163 -5.77 -14.43 13.63
CA ILE A 163 -4.72 -15.21 12.96
C ILE A 163 -5.11 -15.46 11.49
N ILE A 164 -6.35 -15.85 11.21
CA ILE A 164 -6.83 -16.04 9.85
C ILE A 164 -6.76 -14.73 9.05
N ASP A 165 -7.21 -13.63 9.63
CA ASP A 165 -7.24 -12.31 9.01
C ASP A 165 -5.83 -11.83 8.62
N ASP A 166 -4.84 -12.02 9.51
CA ASP A 166 -3.46 -11.59 9.27
C ASP A 166 -2.74 -12.42 8.19
N TRP A 167 -3.13 -13.70 8.05
CA TRP A 167 -2.52 -14.62 7.08
C TRP A 167 -3.26 -14.67 5.75
N PHE A 168 -4.55 -14.28 5.71
CA PHE A 168 -5.40 -14.39 4.53
C PHE A 168 -6.13 -13.07 4.24
N PRO A 169 -5.47 -12.03 3.73
CA PRO A 169 -6.07 -10.72 3.46
C PRO A 169 -7.33 -10.80 2.57
N TRP A 170 -7.35 -11.71 1.59
CA TRP A 170 -8.51 -11.93 0.73
C TRP A 170 -9.75 -12.42 1.51
N PHE A 171 -9.54 -13.35 2.43
CA PHE A 171 -10.63 -13.91 3.23
C PHE A 171 -11.20 -12.85 4.19
N TYR A 172 -10.32 -12.06 4.81
CA TYR A 172 -10.72 -10.91 5.62
C TYR A 172 -11.56 -9.92 4.79
N ALA A 173 -11.08 -9.51 3.62
CA ALA A 173 -11.78 -8.59 2.74
C ALA A 173 -13.16 -9.12 2.33
N LYS A 174 -13.25 -10.40 1.96
CA LYS A 174 -14.52 -11.05 1.59
C LYS A 174 -15.56 -11.02 2.70
N LEU A 175 -15.15 -11.20 3.94
CA LEU A 175 -16.06 -11.22 5.09
C LEU A 175 -16.43 -9.82 5.60
N ASN A 176 -15.55 -8.85 5.45
CA ASN A 176 -15.64 -7.60 6.20
C ASN A 176 -15.78 -6.34 5.34
N ASN A 177 -15.22 -6.27 4.11
CA ASN A 177 -15.20 -5.04 3.33
C ASN A 177 -16.59 -4.44 3.17
N LYS A 178 -17.54 -5.18 2.60
CA LYS A 178 -18.89 -4.68 2.35
C LYS A 178 -19.56 -4.13 3.60
N LYS A 179 -19.46 -4.84 4.71
CA LYS A 179 -20.06 -4.44 6.00
C LYS A 179 -19.38 -3.21 6.58
N ASN A 180 -18.05 -3.16 6.55
CA ASN A 180 -17.28 -2.06 7.13
C ASN A 180 -17.40 -0.79 6.30
N ILE A 181 -17.40 -0.92 4.97
CA ILE A 181 -17.63 0.19 4.05
C ILE A 181 -19.03 0.78 4.26
N ALA A 182 -20.07 -0.07 4.34
CA ALA A 182 -21.44 0.40 4.57
C ALA A 182 -21.56 1.23 5.86
N LYS A 183 -20.93 0.79 6.95
CA LYS A 183 -20.94 1.52 8.22
C LYS A 183 -20.28 2.89 8.18
N LEU A 184 -19.22 3.03 7.36
CA LEU A 184 -18.44 4.26 7.31
C LEU A 184 -18.86 5.21 6.19
N LYS A 185 -19.61 4.74 5.19
CA LYS A 185 -20.13 5.60 4.12
C LYS A 185 -21.06 6.70 4.62
N GLU A 186 -21.74 6.46 5.73
CA GLU A 186 -22.64 7.42 6.39
C GLU A 186 -21.92 8.34 7.39
N SER A 187 -20.61 8.15 7.57
CA SER A 187 -19.78 8.93 8.49
C SER A 187 -18.99 9.99 7.76
N ASP A 188 -19.09 11.24 8.18
CA ASP A 188 -18.24 12.34 7.70
C ASP A 188 -16.87 12.36 8.39
N GLU A 189 -16.54 11.30 9.14
CA GLU A 189 -15.31 11.24 9.93
C GLU A 189 -14.06 11.06 9.08
N TYR A 190 -14.18 10.42 7.89
CA TYR A 190 -13.03 10.05 7.05
C TYR A 190 -13.18 10.56 5.62
N ASP A 191 -12.04 11.00 5.05
CA ASP A 191 -11.93 11.38 3.64
C ASP A 191 -11.77 10.16 2.74
N CYS A 192 -11.07 9.13 3.24
CA CYS A 192 -10.66 7.95 2.48
C CYS A 192 -10.93 6.64 3.24
N LEU A 193 -11.42 5.63 2.51
CA LEU A 193 -11.51 4.24 2.99
C LEU A 193 -10.44 3.40 2.29
N MET A 194 -9.39 3.01 3.00
CA MET A 194 -8.32 2.19 2.47
C MET A 194 -8.60 0.71 2.69
N VAL A 195 -8.66 -0.07 1.61
CA VAL A 195 -9.08 -1.47 1.60
C VAL A 195 -8.05 -2.39 0.93
N ASP A 196 -8.08 -3.66 1.34
CA ASP A 196 -7.56 -4.76 0.53
C ASP A 196 -8.64 -5.25 -0.43
N PHE A 197 -8.25 -5.77 -1.61
CA PHE A 197 -9.15 -6.33 -2.62
C PHE A 197 -10.33 -5.41 -2.93
N ILE A 198 -10.04 -4.26 -3.50
CA ILE A 198 -11.04 -3.21 -3.80
C ILE A 198 -12.21 -3.71 -4.65
N GLU A 199 -12.05 -4.80 -5.39
CA GLU A 199 -13.14 -5.45 -6.14
C GLU A 199 -14.19 -6.13 -5.24
N ILE A 200 -13.93 -6.25 -3.92
CA ILE A 200 -14.83 -6.82 -2.91
C ILE A 200 -15.45 -5.70 -2.06
N GLN A 201 -16.14 -4.74 -2.69
CA GLN A 201 -16.80 -3.63 -1.98
C GLN A 201 -18.35 -3.70 -2.10
#